data_fd37eac970c8bc1bd9b3e4945d0bd52b
#
_entry.id   fd37eac970c8bc1bd9b3e4945d0bd52b
#
_cell.length_a   1.000
_cell.length_b   1.000
_cell.length_c   1.000
_cell.angle_alpha   90.00
_cell.angle_beta   90.00
_cell.angle_gamma   90.00
#
_symmetry.space_group_name_H-M   'P 1'
#
loop_
_entity.id
_entity.type
_entity.pdbx_description
1 polymer ?
#
loop_
_entity_poly.entity_id
_entity_poly.type
_entity_poly.pdbx_seq_one_letter_code
_entity_poly.pdbx_strand_id
1 'polypeptide(L)'
;MQMRPEIQIKSVLKAMTDVVMPALDPANQLAQEQVRLCMGLLDLLSRQLPLQFRFDCDELARLRSLGEQLLPLADPQAVDAPTLQTLAAAIRVSGDVLARAKADPAEVVDSVRALRAVTGAVVQQACAGGLRSDTRRLERIVLDTSREQLLRDRTWLLAQGWESDPKAFPPIETLIPSI
;
A
#
# COMPACT_ATOMS: atom_id res chain seq x y z
N MET A 1 0.29 -17.58 27.48
CA MET A 1 1.36 -16.75 26.86
C MET A 1 0.89 -16.39 25.45
N GLN A 2 0.46 -15.14 25.24
CA GLN A 2 0.05 -14.70 23.89
C GLN A 2 1.32 -14.50 23.06
N MET A 3 1.62 -15.41 22.16
CA MET A 3 2.73 -15.29 21.21
C MET A 3 2.29 -14.39 20.04
N ARG A 4 2.37 -13.10 20.25
CA ARG A 4 2.12 -12.12 19.17
C ARG A 4 3.29 -12.11 18.18
N PRO A 5 3.04 -12.07 16.86
CA PRO A 5 4.07 -12.12 15.84
C PRO A 5 5.18 -11.07 16.02
N GLU A 6 4.82 -9.86 16.42
CA GLU A 6 5.78 -8.77 16.67
C GLU A 6 6.76 -9.08 17.82
N ILE A 7 6.32 -9.85 18.83
CA ILE A 7 7.19 -10.28 19.94
C ILE A 7 8.16 -11.37 19.45
N GLN A 8 7.67 -12.28 18.60
CA GLN A 8 8.51 -13.33 18.01
C GLN A 8 9.60 -12.72 17.12
N ILE A 9 9.26 -11.75 16.27
CA ILE A 9 10.21 -11.04 15.41
C ILE A 9 11.27 -10.31 16.26
N LYS A 10 10.87 -9.63 17.33
CA LYS A 10 11.82 -8.98 18.25
C LYS A 10 12.76 -9.97 18.91
N SER A 11 12.28 -11.17 19.27
CA SER A 11 13.12 -12.23 19.82
C SER A 11 14.14 -12.75 18.79
N VAL A 12 13.73 -12.92 17.53
CA VAL A 12 14.64 -13.30 16.44
C VAL A 12 15.70 -12.21 16.21
N LEU A 13 15.29 -10.93 16.13
CA LEU A 13 16.21 -9.80 15.99
C LEU A 13 17.25 -9.77 17.11
N LYS A 14 16.81 -10.00 18.36
CA LYS A 14 17.73 -10.07 19.50
C LYS A 14 18.73 -11.22 19.34
N ALA A 15 18.29 -12.41 18.96
CA ALA A 15 19.17 -13.55 18.72
C ALA A 15 20.17 -13.27 17.58
N MET A 16 19.70 -12.64 16.49
CA MET A 16 20.56 -12.25 15.37
C MET A 16 21.64 -11.24 15.79
N THR A 17 21.25 -10.25 16.61
CA THR A 17 22.18 -9.21 17.11
C THR A 17 23.19 -9.76 18.12
N ASP A 18 22.72 -10.53 19.09
CA ASP A 18 23.52 -10.91 20.25
C ASP A 18 24.35 -12.19 20.01
N VAL A 19 23.92 -13.05 19.08
CA VAL A 19 24.52 -14.36 18.88
C VAL A 19 25.05 -14.54 17.46
N VAL A 20 24.20 -14.35 16.44
CA VAL A 20 24.56 -14.69 15.05
C VAL A 20 25.59 -13.71 14.49
N MET A 21 25.34 -12.41 14.63
CA MET A 21 26.22 -11.37 14.09
C MET A 21 27.65 -11.42 14.67
N PRO A 22 27.85 -11.59 15.99
CA PRO A 22 29.18 -11.74 16.56
C PRO A 22 29.90 -13.04 16.20
N ALA A 23 29.16 -14.09 15.81
CA ALA A 23 29.72 -15.37 15.40
C ALA A 23 30.15 -15.44 13.93
N LEU A 24 29.84 -14.43 13.13
CA LEU A 24 30.25 -14.36 11.72
C LEU A 24 31.74 -14.03 11.62
N ASP A 25 32.41 -14.68 10.65
CA ASP A 25 33.77 -14.33 10.28
C ASP A 25 33.87 -12.85 9.86
N PRO A 26 34.70 -12.03 10.57
CA PRO A 26 34.90 -10.64 10.20
C PRO A 26 35.40 -10.41 8.77
N ALA A 27 36.08 -11.39 8.19
CA ALA A 27 36.59 -11.33 6.82
C ALA A 27 35.46 -11.61 5.78
N ASN A 28 34.35 -12.21 6.18
CA ASN A 28 33.25 -12.50 5.27
C ASN A 28 32.25 -11.34 5.24
N GLN A 29 32.61 -10.28 4.51
CA GLN A 29 31.79 -9.06 4.37
C GLN A 29 30.40 -9.36 3.79
N LEU A 30 30.30 -10.28 2.82
CA LEU A 30 29.03 -10.64 2.20
C LEU A 30 28.07 -11.24 3.22
N ALA A 31 28.52 -12.18 4.06
CA ALA A 31 27.69 -12.78 5.09
C ALA A 31 27.21 -11.74 6.11
N GLN A 32 28.09 -10.83 6.51
CA GLN A 32 27.71 -9.74 7.43
C GLN A 32 26.66 -8.80 6.83
N GLU A 33 26.82 -8.44 5.55
CA GLU A 33 25.85 -7.59 4.85
C GLU A 33 24.48 -8.27 4.73
N GLN A 34 24.45 -9.56 4.34
CA GLN A 34 23.19 -10.31 4.24
C GLN A 34 22.47 -10.41 5.60
N VAL A 35 23.19 -10.63 6.68
CA VAL A 35 22.59 -10.65 8.02
C VAL A 35 22.02 -9.28 8.40
N ARG A 36 22.74 -8.19 8.12
CA ARG A 36 22.21 -6.82 8.35
C ARG A 36 20.95 -6.54 7.56
N LEU A 37 20.90 -6.96 6.27
CA LEU A 37 19.70 -6.83 5.44
C LEU A 37 18.53 -7.63 6.02
N CYS A 38 18.75 -8.88 6.43
CA CYS A 38 17.71 -9.70 7.08
C CYS A 38 17.20 -9.04 8.37
N MET A 39 18.09 -8.52 9.21
CA MET A 39 17.72 -7.82 10.43
C MET A 39 16.90 -6.55 10.11
N GLY A 40 17.29 -5.77 9.11
CA GLY A 40 16.54 -4.59 8.67
C GLY A 40 15.12 -4.94 8.20
N LEU A 41 14.96 -6.01 7.43
CA LEU A 41 13.64 -6.49 6.99
C LEU A 41 12.77 -6.95 8.16
N LEU A 42 13.35 -7.68 9.12
CA LEU A 42 12.62 -8.12 10.31
C LEU A 42 12.18 -6.95 11.19
N ASP A 43 13.03 -5.94 11.38
CA ASP A 43 12.68 -4.72 12.11
C ASP A 43 11.52 -3.98 11.44
N LEU A 44 11.59 -3.82 10.10
CA LEU A 44 10.49 -3.25 9.32
C LEU A 44 9.19 -4.01 9.53
N LEU A 45 9.20 -5.34 9.37
CA LEU A 45 8.02 -6.19 9.57
C LEU A 45 7.44 -6.04 10.97
N SER A 46 8.30 -5.98 12.01
CA SER A 46 7.84 -5.82 13.39
C SER A 46 7.09 -4.50 13.64
N ARG A 47 7.44 -3.45 12.90
CA ARG A 47 6.79 -2.13 12.96
C ARG A 47 5.52 -2.08 12.11
N GLN A 48 5.49 -2.76 10.97
CA GLN A 48 4.36 -2.75 10.05
C GLN A 48 3.19 -3.60 10.52
N LEU A 49 3.47 -4.77 11.14
CA LEU A 49 2.45 -5.74 11.55
C LEU A 49 1.26 -5.12 12.33
N PRO A 50 1.47 -4.27 13.36
CA PRO A 50 0.34 -3.69 14.10
C PRO A 50 -0.51 -2.73 13.28
N LEU A 51 0.01 -2.20 12.18
CA LEU A 51 -0.62 -1.18 11.35
C LEU A 51 -1.15 -1.74 10.03
N GLN A 52 -0.77 -2.98 9.65
CA GLN A 52 -1.04 -3.55 8.33
C GLN A 52 -2.52 -3.51 7.97
N PHE A 53 -3.39 -3.96 8.84
CA PHE A 53 -4.83 -3.97 8.57
C PHE A 53 -5.41 -2.56 8.37
N ARG A 54 -4.99 -1.60 9.18
CA ARG A 54 -5.38 -0.19 9.02
C ARG A 54 -4.89 0.38 7.69
N PHE A 55 -3.66 0.04 7.30
CA PHE A 55 -3.08 0.44 6.03
C PHE A 55 -3.91 -0.09 4.86
N ASP A 56 -4.27 -1.38 4.88
CA ASP A 56 -5.06 -2.01 3.82
C ASP A 56 -6.48 -1.41 3.73
N CYS A 57 -7.12 -1.15 4.87
CA CYS A 57 -8.45 -0.50 4.90
C CYS A 57 -8.41 0.92 4.33
N ASP A 58 -7.39 1.72 4.70
CA ASP A 58 -7.24 3.07 4.18
C ASP A 58 -6.92 3.04 2.67
N GLU A 59 -6.08 2.12 2.21
CA GLU A 59 -5.81 1.94 0.78
C GLU A 59 -7.09 1.61 0.01
N LEU A 60 -7.91 0.69 0.51
CA LEU A 60 -9.19 0.34 -0.10
C LEU A 60 -10.14 1.55 -0.16
N ALA A 61 -10.23 2.34 0.92
CA ALA A 61 -11.05 3.55 0.95
C ALA A 61 -10.60 4.59 -0.09
N ARG A 62 -9.29 4.81 -0.23
CA ARG A 62 -8.70 5.73 -1.23
C ARG A 62 -8.96 5.27 -2.66
N LEU A 63 -8.72 3.98 -2.95
CA LEU A 63 -8.99 3.41 -4.27
C LEU A 63 -10.46 3.46 -4.64
N ARG A 64 -11.36 3.20 -3.68
CA ARG A 64 -12.80 3.35 -3.86
C ARG A 64 -13.16 4.80 -4.21
N SER A 65 -12.66 5.77 -3.44
CA SER A 65 -12.89 7.21 -3.71
C SER A 65 -12.36 7.62 -5.08
N LEU A 66 -11.19 7.12 -5.49
CA LEU A 66 -10.67 7.34 -6.83
C LEU A 66 -11.61 6.78 -7.89
N GLY A 67 -12.06 5.53 -7.75
CA GLY A 67 -13.01 4.91 -8.68
C GLY A 67 -14.32 5.69 -8.79
N GLU A 68 -14.88 6.17 -7.66
CA GLU A 68 -16.09 6.99 -7.62
C GLU A 68 -15.91 8.33 -8.37
N GLN A 69 -14.72 8.91 -8.36
CA GLN A 69 -14.40 10.12 -9.09
C GLN A 69 -14.16 9.86 -10.59
N LEU A 70 -13.56 8.73 -10.94
CA LEU A 70 -13.25 8.39 -12.34
C LEU A 70 -14.48 7.93 -13.12
N LEU A 71 -15.39 7.19 -12.50
CA LEU A 71 -16.56 6.59 -13.17
C LEU A 71 -17.40 7.61 -13.95
N PRO A 72 -17.76 8.80 -13.39
CA PRO A 72 -18.55 9.79 -14.12
C PRO A 72 -17.74 10.57 -15.18
N LEU A 73 -16.41 10.51 -15.16
CA LEU A 73 -15.52 11.21 -16.09
C LEU A 73 -15.08 10.33 -17.26
N ALA A 74 -15.28 9.02 -17.15
CA ALA A 74 -14.89 8.09 -18.20
C ALA A 74 -15.78 8.27 -19.45
N ASP A 75 -15.17 8.58 -20.60
CA ASP A 75 -15.87 8.70 -21.86
C ASP A 75 -16.32 7.30 -22.33
N PRO A 76 -17.63 7.05 -22.50
CA PRO A 76 -18.12 5.74 -22.97
C PRO A 76 -17.65 5.37 -24.39
N GLN A 77 -17.11 6.32 -25.15
CA GLN A 77 -16.51 6.04 -26.46
C GLN A 77 -15.04 5.62 -26.35
N ALA A 78 -14.37 5.97 -25.25
CA ALA A 78 -12.96 5.63 -25.01
C ALA A 78 -12.79 4.41 -24.10
N VAL A 79 -13.72 4.20 -23.17
CA VAL A 79 -13.70 3.08 -22.23
C VAL A 79 -14.89 2.17 -22.50
N ASP A 80 -14.64 0.89 -22.71
CA ASP A 80 -15.69 -0.08 -23.00
C ASP A 80 -16.68 -0.28 -21.84
N ALA A 81 -17.93 -0.58 -22.18
CA ALA A 81 -18.99 -0.76 -21.19
C ALA A 81 -18.71 -1.88 -20.18
N PRO A 82 -18.14 -3.04 -20.53
CA PRO A 82 -17.76 -4.07 -19.57
C PRO A 82 -16.76 -3.56 -18.51
N THR A 83 -15.76 -2.79 -18.90
CA THR A 83 -14.78 -2.20 -17.96
C THR A 83 -15.46 -1.24 -16.98
N LEU A 84 -16.35 -0.37 -17.45
CA LEU A 84 -17.10 0.54 -16.59
C LEU A 84 -18.03 -0.20 -15.61
N GLN A 85 -18.71 -1.24 -16.08
CA GLN A 85 -19.55 -2.07 -15.22
C GLN A 85 -18.72 -2.80 -14.16
N THR A 86 -17.54 -3.29 -14.52
CA THR A 86 -16.62 -3.95 -13.59
C THR A 86 -16.12 -2.97 -12.53
N LEU A 87 -15.78 -1.74 -12.91
CA LEU A 87 -15.41 -0.69 -11.96
C LEU A 87 -16.56 -0.38 -10.99
N ALA A 88 -17.77 -0.15 -11.49
CA ALA A 88 -18.94 0.12 -10.66
C ALA A 88 -19.23 -1.02 -9.67
N ALA A 89 -19.12 -2.27 -10.11
CA ALA A 89 -19.27 -3.43 -9.24
C ALA A 89 -18.16 -3.50 -8.17
N ALA A 90 -16.90 -3.24 -8.53
CA ALA A 90 -15.77 -3.23 -7.59
C ALA A 90 -15.91 -2.12 -6.54
N ILE A 91 -16.37 -0.92 -6.93
CA ILE A 91 -16.66 0.19 -5.99
C ILE A 91 -17.73 -0.24 -4.97
N ARG A 92 -18.80 -0.88 -5.41
CA ARG A 92 -19.86 -1.36 -4.50
C ARG A 92 -19.33 -2.42 -3.54
N VAL A 93 -18.65 -3.45 -4.05
CA VAL A 93 -18.08 -4.52 -3.22
C VAL A 93 -17.09 -3.97 -2.20
N SER A 94 -16.22 -3.04 -2.58
CA SER A 94 -15.28 -2.41 -1.66
C SER A 94 -15.97 -1.64 -0.54
N GLY A 95 -17.12 -0.99 -0.83
CA GLY A 95 -17.95 -0.34 0.18
C GLY A 95 -18.52 -1.33 1.20
N ASP A 96 -19.04 -2.47 0.72
CA ASP A 96 -19.59 -3.53 1.57
C ASP A 96 -18.50 -4.16 2.47
N VAL A 97 -17.28 -4.35 1.93
CA VAL A 97 -16.14 -4.86 2.71
C VAL A 97 -15.75 -3.89 3.83
N LEU A 98 -15.61 -2.61 3.53
CA LEU A 98 -15.26 -1.58 4.52
C LEU A 98 -16.34 -1.38 5.59
N ALA A 99 -17.62 -1.56 5.24
CA ALA A 99 -18.74 -1.39 6.18
C ALA A 99 -18.86 -2.55 7.18
N ARG A 100 -18.23 -3.69 6.92
CA ARG A 100 -18.29 -4.85 7.82
C ARG A 100 -17.35 -4.65 9.01
N ALA A 101 -17.92 -4.59 10.24
CA ALA A 101 -17.14 -4.42 11.47
C ALA A 101 -16.09 -5.54 11.74
N LYS A 102 -16.15 -6.65 11.02
CA LYS A 102 -15.28 -7.81 11.12
C LYS A 102 -14.88 -8.30 9.72
N ALA A 103 -14.44 -7.40 8.85
CA ALA A 103 -13.90 -7.80 7.55
C ALA A 103 -12.68 -8.70 7.74
N ASP A 104 -12.63 -9.81 7.01
CA ASP A 104 -11.44 -10.64 6.94
C ASP A 104 -10.32 -9.80 6.29
N PRO A 105 -9.12 -9.71 6.89
CA PRO A 105 -8.00 -9.00 6.28
C PRO A 105 -7.69 -9.45 4.85
N ALA A 106 -7.88 -10.73 4.53
CA ALA A 106 -7.71 -11.26 3.18
C ALA A 106 -8.71 -10.65 2.19
N GLU A 107 -9.98 -10.50 2.58
CA GLU A 107 -10.99 -9.84 1.73
C GLU A 107 -10.64 -8.38 1.44
N VAL A 108 -10.08 -7.66 2.41
CA VAL A 108 -9.63 -6.27 2.21
C VAL A 108 -8.52 -6.24 1.17
N VAL A 109 -7.50 -7.08 1.31
CA VAL A 109 -6.38 -7.15 0.37
C VAL A 109 -6.83 -7.54 -1.04
N ASP A 110 -7.73 -8.51 -1.18
CA ASP A 110 -8.24 -8.93 -2.49
C ASP A 110 -9.09 -7.83 -3.14
N SER A 111 -9.88 -7.09 -2.35
CA SER A 111 -10.65 -5.93 -2.83
C SER A 111 -9.74 -4.80 -3.29
N VAL A 112 -8.64 -4.52 -2.56
CA VAL A 112 -7.60 -3.56 -2.98
C VAL A 112 -7.00 -3.96 -4.33
N ARG A 113 -6.62 -5.22 -4.52
CA ARG A 113 -6.04 -5.72 -5.78
C ARG A 113 -7.02 -5.59 -6.95
N ALA A 114 -8.27 -6.01 -6.76
CA ALA A 114 -9.31 -5.96 -7.78
C ALA A 114 -9.59 -4.51 -8.20
N LEU A 115 -9.79 -3.60 -7.23
CA LEU A 115 -10.11 -2.21 -7.50
C LEU A 115 -8.93 -1.48 -8.17
N ARG A 116 -7.70 -1.73 -7.73
CA ARG A 116 -6.49 -1.18 -8.37
C ARG A 116 -6.37 -1.62 -9.83
N ALA A 117 -6.60 -2.90 -10.13
CA ALA A 117 -6.50 -3.43 -11.48
C ALA A 117 -7.54 -2.78 -12.43
N VAL A 118 -8.81 -2.69 -12.01
CA VAL A 118 -9.87 -2.13 -12.86
C VAL A 118 -9.75 -0.61 -12.98
N THR A 119 -9.35 0.11 -11.92
CA THR A 119 -9.06 1.54 -11.98
C THR A 119 -7.92 1.83 -12.96
N GLY A 120 -6.86 1.03 -12.92
CA GLY A 120 -5.76 1.11 -13.89
C GLY A 120 -6.21 0.88 -15.33
N ALA A 121 -7.10 -0.08 -15.58
CA ALA A 121 -7.66 -0.34 -16.91
C ALA A 121 -8.49 0.84 -17.41
N VAL A 122 -9.32 1.45 -16.56
CA VAL A 122 -10.10 2.66 -16.92
C VAL A 122 -9.18 3.80 -17.30
N VAL A 123 -8.15 4.08 -16.50
CA VAL A 123 -7.17 5.15 -16.80
C VAL A 123 -6.46 4.89 -18.12
N GLN A 124 -6.01 3.66 -18.36
CA GLN A 124 -5.32 3.28 -19.59
C GLN A 124 -6.21 3.46 -20.82
N GLN A 125 -7.46 3.02 -20.77
CA GLN A 125 -8.40 3.16 -21.88
C GLN A 125 -8.77 4.62 -22.13
N ALA A 126 -9.05 5.39 -21.07
CA ALA A 126 -9.37 6.81 -21.19
C ALA A 126 -8.22 7.63 -21.81
N CYS A 127 -6.97 7.33 -21.45
CA CYS A 127 -5.80 8.01 -22.01
C CYS A 127 -5.53 7.60 -23.47
N ALA A 128 -5.86 6.37 -23.89
CA ALA A 128 -5.70 5.92 -25.27
C ALA A 128 -6.66 6.63 -26.24
N GLY A 129 -7.78 7.18 -25.76
CA GLY A 129 -8.79 7.90 -26.56
C GLY A 129 -8.42 9.34 -26.95
N GLY A 130 -7.25 9.85 -26.53
CA GLY A 130 -6.74 11.19 -26.88
C GLY A 130 -7.10 12.29 -25.85
N LEU A 131 -6.45 13.45 -26.01
CA LEU A 131 -6.53 14.60 -25.08
C LEU A 131 -7.85 15.37 -25.23
N ARG A 132 -8.89 14.98 -24.51
CA ARG A 132 -10.12 15.77 -24.31
C ARG A 132 -10.04 16.52 -22.96
N SER A 133 -10.94 17.50 -22.74
CA SER A 133 -11.01 18.27 -21.48
C SER A 133 -11.19 17.36 -20.26
N ASP A 134 -12.03 16.34 -20.40
CA ASP A 134 -12.33 15.38 -19.35
C ASP A 134 -11.15 14.45 -19.04
N THR A 135 -10.36 14.08 -20.05
CA THR A 135 -9.11 13.33 -19.87
C THR A 135 -8.12 14.09 -19.01
N ARG A 136 -7.95 15.41 -19.20
CA ARG A 136 -7.07 16.25 -18.37
C ARG A 136 -7.53 16.30 -16.90
N ARG A 137 -8.84 16.34 -16.68
CA ARG A 137 -9.40 16.32 -15.33
C ARG A 137 -9.15 14.97 -14.65
N LEU A 138 -9.35 13.89 -15.38
CA LEU A 138 -9.06 12.53 -14.94
C LEU A 138 -7.57 12.37 -14.59
N GLU A 139 -6.67 12.81 -15.49
CA GLU A 139 -5.23 12.79 -15.25
C GLU A 139 -4.84 13.54 -13.97
N ARG A 140 -5.42 14.72 -13.74
CA ARG A 140 -5.15 15.50 -12.53
C ARG A 140 -5.55 14.74 -11.27
N ILE A 141 -6.76 14.15 -11.23
CA ILE A 141 -7.24 13.36 -10.10
C ILE A 141 -6.30 12.18 -9.83
N VAL A 142 -5.89 11.46 -10.88
CA VAL A 142 -4.96 10.34 -10.76
C VAL A 142 -3.61 10.78 -10.22
N LEU A 143 -3.07 11.88 -10.73
CA LEU A 143 -1.78 12.42 -10.28
C LEU A 143 -1.83 12.88 -8.82
N ASP A 144 -2.89 13.56 -8.39
CA ASP A 144 -3.02 14.02 -7.02
C ASP A 144 -3.17 12.84 -6.06
N THR A 145 -4.02 11.86 -6.38
CA THR A 145 -4.14 10.61 -5.60
C THR A 145 -2.82 9.83 -5.55
N SER A 146 -2.09 9.78 -6.68
CA SER A 146 -0.79 9.08 -6.75
C SER A 146 0.28 9.77 -5.89
N ARG A 147 0.27 11.10 -5.79
CA ARG A 147 1.18 11.84 -4.89
C ARG A 147 0.92 11.53 -3.42
N GLU A 148 -0.35 11.51 -3.02
CA GLU A 148 -0.73 11.13 -1.65
C GLU A 148 -0.35 9.69 -1.34
N GLN A 149 -0.61 8.77 -2.27
CA GLN A 149 -0.22 7.37 -2.12
C GLN A 149 1.29 7.22 -2.02
N LEU A 150 2.06 7.92 -2.88
CA LEU A 150 3.52 7.88 -2.85
C LEU A 150 4.07 8.39 -1.52
N LEU A 151 3.52 9.49 -0.98
CA LEU A 151 3.92 9.99 0.34
C LEU A 151 3.69 8.92 1.41
N ARG A 152 2.52 8.28 1.41
CA ARG A 152 2.17 7.21 2.35
C ARG A 152 3.11 6.00 2.22
N ASP A 153 3.37 5.54 1.01
CA ASP A 153 4.24 4.39 0.75
C ASP A 153 5.68 4.67 1.17
N ARG A 154 6.20 5.86 0.88
CA ARG A 154 7.54 6.27 1.33
C ARG A 154 7.63 6.36 2.85
N THR A 155 6.61 6.95 3.51
CA THR A 155 6.53 7.01 4.97
C THR A 155 6.46 5.61 5.59
N TRP A 156 5.72 4.67 4.97
CA TRP A 156 5.63 3.28 5.40
C TRP A 156 7.00 2.57 5.38
N LEU A 157 7.85 2.94 4.43
CA LEU A 157 9.17 2.34 4.21
C LEU A 157 10.31 3.10 4.90
N LEU A 158 10.05 4.16 5.67
CA LEU A 158 11.10 4.99 6.31
C LEU A 158 12.10 4.17 7.14
N ALA A 159 11.65 3.09 7.80
CA ALA A 159 12.52 2.22 8.61
C ALA A 159 13.60 1.49 7.77
N GLN A 160 13.48 1.46 6.43
CA GLN A 160 14.53 0.92 5.55
C GLN A 160 15.75 1.83 5.43
N GLY A 161 15.63 3.10 5.81
CA GLY A 161 16.74 4.06 5.75
C GLY A 161 17.12 4.50 4.34
N TRP A 162 16.23 4.35 3.36
CA TRP A 162 16.50 4.76 1.96
C TRP A 162 16.28 6.25 1.71
N GLU A 163 15.54 6.91 2.60
CA GLU A 163 15.27 8.34 2.48
C GLU A 163 16.43 9.17 3.01
N SER A 164 16.91 10.12 2.21
CA SER A 164 18.01 11.01 2.58
C SER A 164 17.67 11.97 3.71
N ASP A 165 16.40 12.37 3.83
CA ASP A 165 15.86 13.17 4.93
C ASP A 165 14.60 12.53 5.51
N PRO A 166 14.71 11.59 6.46
CA PRO A 166 13.57 10.96 7.09
C PRO A 166 12.67 11.92 7.88
N LYS A 167 13.21 13.08 8.32
CA LYS A 167 12.46 14.08 9.10
C LYS A 167 11.48 14.89 8.24
N ALA A 168 11.65 14.86 6.93
CA ALA A 168 10.72 15.52 5.99
C ALA A 168 9.37 14.77 5.87
N PHE A 169 9.27 13.57 6.44
CA PHE A 169 8.05 12.74 6.36
C PHE A 169 7.26 12.79 7.67
N PRO A 170 5.93 12.93 7.60
CA PRO A 170 5.08 12.87 8.78
C PRO A 170 5.05 11.45 9.36
N PRO A 171 4.72 11.28 10.66
CA PRO A 171 4.47 9.95 11.23
C PRO A 171 3.37 9.21 10.46
N ILE A 172 3.56 7.90 10.21
CA ILE A 172 2.61 7.10 9.41
C ILE A 172 1.20 7.09 10.03
N GLU A 173 1.09 7.16 11.34
CA GLU A 173 -0.18 7.20 12.06
C GLU A 173 -1.02 8.44 11.70
N THR A 174 -0.39 9.52 11.24
CA THR A 174 -1.09 10.74 10.78
C THR A 174 -1.64 10.60 9.35
N LEU A 175 -1.07 9.68 8.58
CA LEU A 175 -1.48 9.38 7.20
C LEU A 175 -2.49 8.23 7.11
N ILE A 176 -2.67 7.47 8.20
CA ILE A 176 -3.63 6.37 8.29
C ILE A 176 -4.65 6.75 9.37
N PRO A 177 -5.91 7.07 9.01
CA PRO A 177 -6.92 7.46 9.98
C PRO A 177 -7.20 6.33 10.98
N SER A 178 -7.65 6.71 12.18
CA SER A 178 -8.18 5.74 13.16
C SER A 178 -9.48 5.14 12.60
N ILE A 179 -9.60 3.81 12.67
CA ILE A 179 -10.82 3.07 12.33
C ILE A 179 -11.79 3.15 13.49
#